data_94005fffe75721f253f64e19280465db
#
_entry.id   94005fffe75721f253f64e19280465db
#
_cell.length_a   1.000
_cell.length_b   1.000
_cell.length_c   1.000
_cell.angle_alpha   90.00
_cell.angle_beta   90.00
_cell.angle_gamma   90.00
#
_symmetry.space_group_name_H-M   'P 1'
#
loop_
_entity.id
_entity.type
_entity.pdbx_description
1 polymer ?
#
loop_
_entity_poly.entity_id
_entity_poly.type
_entity_poly.pdbx_seq_one_letter_code
_entity_poly.pdbx_strand_id
1 'polypeptide(L)'
;MPNPLKLPMIGRSLRNLISKPATRRYPYEIRERFEGARGTIEFDVETCNYCMLCMRRCPSAAITVSREERTWSIEQLTCIACNVCVEVCAKKSLSMSRESRKVHTSAEVGPEGQRPGHEEWHKPLPAAETPAAS
;
A
#
# COMPACT_ATOMS: atom_id res chain seq x y z
N MET A 1 -40.30 38.96 11.50
CA MET A 1 -40.72 38.17 12.69
C MET A 1 -40.24 36.73 12.49
N PRO A 2 -39.37 36.18 13.32
CA PRO A 2 -38.95 34.76 13.19
C PRO A 2 -40.14 33.89 13.56
N ASN A 3 -40.49 32.99 12.65
CA ASN A 3 -41.60 32.05 12.82
C ASN A 3 -41.24 31.05 13.96
N PRO A 4 -41.98 31.04 15.09
CA PRO A 4 -41.64 30.33 16.30
C PRO A 4 -41.74 28.79 16.16
N LEU A 5 -42.24 28.29 15.03
CA LEU A 5 -42.39 26.85 14.75
C LEU A 5 -41.29 26.24 13.86
N LYS A 6 -40.23 27.00 13.58
CA LYS A 6 -39.04 26.44 12.95
C LYS A 6 -38.19 25.72 14.01
N LEU A 7 -38.61 24.57 14.42
CA LEU A 7 -37.76 23.57 15.10
C LEU A 7 -36.80 23.04 14.07
N PRO A 8 -35.63 23.63 13.87
CA PRO A 8 -34.74 23.27 12.73
C PRO A 8 -34.23 21.81 12.82
N MET A 9 -34.24 21.26 14.02
CA MET A 9 -33.84 19.91 14.29
C MET A 9 -34.90 18.89 13.82
N ILE A 10 -36.19 19.14 14.10
CA ILE A 10 -37.29 18.23 13.69
C ILE A 10 -37.39 18.20 12.15
N GLY A 11 -37.33 19.36 11.51
CA GLY A 11 -37.36 19.44 10.05
C GLY A 11 -36.22 18.67 9.38
N ARG A 12 -35.01 18.73 9.95
CA ARG A 12 -33.86 17.97 9.48
C ARG A 12 -34.01 16.47 9.71
N SER A 13 -34.52 16.06 10.88
CA SER A 13 -34.75 14.66 11.21
C SER A 13 -35.79 14.03 10.28
N LEU A 14 -36.91 14.70 10.04
CA LEU A 14 -37.94 14.25 9.08
C LEU A 14 -37.40 14.18 7.65
N ARG A 15 -36.61 15.18 7.23
CA ARG A 15 -35.97 15.16 5.92
C ARG A 15 -35.01 13.99 5.78
N ASN A 16 -34.19 13.72 6.81
CA ASN A 16 -33.23 12.62 6.79
C ASN A 16 -33.92 11.24 6.79
N LEU A 17 -35.09 11.13 7.39
CA LEU A 17 -35.89 9.89 7.38
C LEU A 17 -36.37 9.51 5.97
N ILE A 18 -36.69 10.52 5.15
CA ILE A 18 -37.25 10.32 3.79
C ILE A 18 -36.15 10.39 2.72
N SER A 19 -35.03 11.06 3.00
CA SER A 19 -33.93 11.20 2.04
C SER A 19 -33.09 9.93 1.91
N LYS A 20 -32.48 9.75 0.75
CA LYS A 20 -31.49 8.67 0.57
C LYS A 20 -30.31 8.90 1.53
N PRO A 21 -29.76 7.83 2.12
CA PRO A 21 -28.59 7.95 3.01
C PRO A 21 -27.41 8.56 2.24
N ALA A 22 -26.69 9.48 2.90
CA ALA A 22 -25.50 10.11 2.33
C ALA A 22 -24.29 9.15 2.26
N THR A 23 -24.34 8.06 3.02
CA THR A 23 -23.31 7.02 3.04
C THR A 23 -23.62 5.91 2.03
N ARG A 24 -22.57 5.32 1.48
CA ARG A 24 -22.69 4.17 0.59
C ARG A 24 -22.79 2.88 1.39
N ARG A 25 -23.40 1.87 0.81
CA ARG A 25 -23.53 0.54 1.41
C ARG A 25 -22.28 -0.30 1.12
N TYR A 26 -21.15 0.10 1.71
CA TYR A 26 -19.96 -0.74 1.66
C TYR A 26 -20.19 -2.02 2.51
N PRO A 27 -19.80 -3.25 2.07
CA PRO A 27 -19.00 -3.56 0.88
C PRO A 27 -19.78 -3.82 -0.40
N TYR A 28 -21.13 -3.68 -0.39
CA TYR A 28 -21.97 -4.00 -1.56
C TYR A 28 -21.79 -2.98 -2.70
N GLU A 29 -21.54 -1.72 -2.34
CA GLU A 29 -21.26 -0.64 -3.29
C GLU A 29 -19.82 -0.18 -3.11
N ILE A 30 -18.92 -0.66 -3.97
CA ILE A 30 -17.51 -0.24 -3.98
C ILE A 30 -17.36 0.97 -4.89
N ARG A 31 -16.75 2.02 -4.40
CA ARG A 31 -16.44 3.19 -5.20
C ARG A 31 -15.23 2.92 -6.09
N GLU A 32 -15.33 3.31 -7.35
CA GLU A 32 -14.16 3.40 -8.22
C GLU A 32 -13.13 4.38 -7.62
N ARG A 33 -11.88 3.98 -7.62
CA ARG A 33 -10.80 4.77 -7.02
C ARG A 33 -10.37 5.87 -7.98
N PHE A 34 -10.18 7.05 -7.43
CA PHE A 34 -9.72 8.20 -8.22
C PHE A 34 -8.25 8.05 -8.64
N GLU A 35 -7.85 8.77 -9.68
CA GLU A 35 -6.46 8.87 -10.09
C GLU A 35 -5.64 9.50 -8.96
N GLY A 36 -4.44 8.95 -8.72
CA GLY A 36 -3.60 9.37 -7.61
C GLY A 36 -3.97 8.78 -6.23
N ALA A 37 -4.96 7.86 -6.16
CA ALA A 37 -5.18 7.09 -4.94
C ALA A 37 -3.91 6.29 -4.60
N ARG A 38 -3.50 6.35 -3.33
CA ARG A 38 -2.32 5.62 -2.83
C ARG A 38 -2.76 4.30 -2.23
N GLY A 39 -2.23 3.20 -2.75
CA GLY A 39 -2.54 1.86 -2.27
C GLY A 39 -1.29 1.09 -1.88
N THR A 40 -1.03 -0.01 -2.53
CA THR A 40 0.14 -0.86 -2.32
C THR A 40 1.29 -0.51 -3.26
N ILE A 41 2.51 -0.82 -2.85
CA ILE A 41 3.70 -0.73 -3.71
C ILE A 41 3.79 -2.02 -4.51
N GLU A 42 3.92 -1.89 -5.82
CA GLU A 42 4.24 -2.96 -6.75
C GLU A 42 5.71 -2.89 -7.11
N PHE A 43 6.37 -4.03 -7.18
CA PHE A 43 7.79 -4.15 -7.44
C PHE A 43 8.08 -5.00 -8.68
N ASP A 44 8.86 -4.44 -9.60
CA ASP A 44 9.35 -5.14 -10.77
C ASP A 44 10.79 -5.62 -10.53
N VAL A 45 10.94 -6.94 -10.42
CA VAL A 45 12.20 -7.62 -10.14
C VAL A 45 13.19 -7.45 -11.28
N GLU A 46 12.71 -7.47 -12.54
CA GLU A 46 13.56 -7.48 -13.72
C GLU A 46 14.32 -6.16 -13.92
N THR A 47 13.66 -5.05 -13.61
CA THR A 47 14.20 -3.71 -13.80
C THR A 47 15.09 -3.27 -12.64
N CYS A 48 14.98 -3.93 -11.47
CA CYS A 48 15.69 -3.52 -10.26
C CYS A 48 17.19 -3.87 -10.28
N ASN A 49 18.03 -2.94 -9.82
CA ASN A 49 19.47 -3.12 -9.65
C ASN A 49 19.91 -3.20 -8.18
N TYR A 50 18.97 -3.31 -7.23
CA TYR A 50 19.22 -3.43 -5.79
C TYR A 50 20.13 -2.33 -5.20
N CYS A 51 19.97 -1.08 -5.65
CA CYS A 51 20.83 0.05 -5.24
C CYS A 51 20.59 0.55 -3.81
N MET A 52 19.58 0.03 -3.09
CA MET A 52 19.21 0.37 -1.70
C MET A 52 18.71 1.82 -1.50
N LEU A 53 18.50 2.63 -2.53
CA LEU A 53 18.02 4.00 -2.38
C LEU A 53 16.61 4.06 -1.76
N CYS A 54 15.72 3.17 -2.17
CA CYS A 54 14.35 3.08 -1.63
C CYS A 54 14.36 2.74 -0.14
N MET A 55 15.25 1.83 0.31
CA MET A 55 15.41 1.49 1.72
C MET A 55 15.90 2.70 2.53
N ARG A 56 16.94 3.40 2.07
CA ARG A 56 17.53 4.56 2.77
C ARG A 56 16.60 5.77 2.86
N ARG A 57 15.69 5.91 1.90
CA ARG A 57 14.74 7.03 1.84
C ARG A 57 13.39 6.71 2.44
N CYS A 58 13.15 5.47 2.86
CA CYS A 58 11.89 5.07 3.48
C CYS A 58 11.75 5.69 4.88
N PRO A 59 10.76 6.56 5.13
CA PRO A 59 10.60 7.21 6.44
C PRO A 59 10.13 6.25 7.53
N SER A 60 9.46 5.17 7.16
CA SER A 60 8.96 4.15 8.09
C SER A 60 9.86 2.91 8.19
N ALA A 61 11.01 2.90 7.49
CA ALA A 61 11.91 1.75 7.41
C ALA A 61 11.21 0.42 7.03
N ALA A 62 10.14 0.51 6.24
CA ALA A 62 9.34 -0.64 5.82
C ALA A 62 9.98 -1.47 4.71
N ILE A 63 11.07 -1.01 4.10
CA ILE A 63 11.73 -1.67 2.96
C ILE A 63 13.09 -2.18 3.37
N THR A 64 13.35 -3.45 3.09
CA THR A 64 14.65 -4.09 3.28
C THR A 64 15.19 -4.53 1.93
N VAL A 65 16.46 -4.24 1.66
CA VAL A 65 17.12 -4.60 0.40
C VAL A 65 18.49 -5.19 0.71
N SER A 66 18.73 -6.42 0.25
CA SER A 66 20.06 -7.04 0.24
C SER A 66 20.63 -7.03 -1.18
N ARG A 67 21.83 -6.48 -1.33
CA ARG A 67 22.53 -6.45 -2.61
C ARG A 67 23.22 -7.79 -2.91
N GLU A 68 23.70 -8.45 -1.86
CA GLU A 68 24.41 -9.73 -1.96
C GLU A 68 23.48 -10.85 -2.39
N GLU A 69 22.34 -10.94 -1.74
CA GLU A 69 21.32 -11.96 -2.00
C GLU A 69 20.36 -11.56 -3.14
N ARG A 70 20.43 -10.29 -3.60
CA ARG A 70 19.48 -9.72 -4.56
C ARG A 70 18.02 -9.89 -4.14
N THR A 71 17.78 -9.64 -2.86
CA THR A 71 16.45 -9.65 -2.26
C THR A 71 15.92 -8.24 -2.06
N TRP A 72 14.63 -8.09 -2.27
CA TRP A 72 13.87 -6.89 -1.92
C TRP A 72 12.62 -7.32 -1.19
N SER A 73 12.35 -6.72 -0.05
CA SER A 73 11.16 -7.03 0.74
C SER A 73 10.53 -5.76 1.29
N ILE A 74 9.21 -5.79 1.45
CA ILE A 74 8.44 -4.69 2.04
C ILE A 74 7.49 -5.21 3.11
N GLU A 75 7.52 -4.56 4.26
CA GLU A 75 6.55 -4.80 5.30
C GLU A 75 5.31 -3.92 5.08
N GLN A 76 4.26 -4.53 4.55
CA GLN A 76 3.02 -3.86 4.17
C GLN A 76 2.34 -3.13 5.34
N LEU A 77 2.41 -3.66 6.57
CA LEU A 77 1.78 -3.06 7.73
C LEU A 77 2.53 -1.84 8.27
N THR A 78 3.85 -1.79 8.08
CA THR A 78 4.69 -0.67 8.47
C THR A 78 4.72 0.44 7.40
N CYS A 79 4.43 0.09 6.14
CA CYS A 79 4.42 1.03 5.04
C CYS A 79 3.29 2.06 5.17
N ILE A 80 3.61 3.34 5.12
CA ILE A 80 2.66 4.46 5.18
C ILE A 80 2.18 4.95 3.80
N ALA A 81 2.49 4.23 2.73
CA ALA A 81 2.14 4.56 1.34
C ALA A 81 2.51 6.01 0.93
N CYS A 82 3.68 6.50 1.36
CA CYS A 82 4.11 7.87 1.13
C CYS A 82 4.60 8.17 -0.30
N ASN A 83 4.83 7.13 -1.12
CA ASN A 83 5.33 7.20 -2.50
C ASN A 83 6.81 7.60 -2.67
N VAL A 84 7.54 7.93 -1.63
CA VAL A 84 8.96 8.37 -1.72
C VAL A 84 9.84 7.32 -2.40
N CYS A 85 9.63 6.03 -2.14
CA CYS A 85 10.40 4.95 -2.75
C CYS A 85 10.23 4.89 -4.29
N VAL A 86 9.05 5.20 -4.79
CA VAL A 86 8.76 5.26 -6.24
C VAL A 86 9.47 6.46 -6.87
N GLU A 87 9.42 7.63 -6.21
CA GLU A 87 10.03 8.86 -6.70
C GLU A 87 11.57 8.80 -6.76
N VAL A 88 12.20 8.16 -5.77
CA VAL A 88 13.67 8.04 -5.71
C VAL A 88 14.22 6.91 -6.58
N CYS A 89 13.37 6.05 -7.11
CA CYS A 89 13.81 4.91 -7.92
C CYS A 89 14.27 5.34 -9.32
N ALA A 90 15.58 5.38 -9.53
CA ALA A 90 16.18 5.75 -10.81
C ALA A 90 15.80 4.78 -11.95
N LYS A 91 15.54 3.52 -11.63
CA LYS A 91 15.16 2.48 -12.59
C LYS A 91 13.66 2.34 -12.79
N LYS A 92 12.84 3.09 -12.00
CA LYS A 92 11.38 3.01 -12.02
C LYS A 92 10.84 1.59 -11.83
N SER A 93 11.55 0.76 -11.07
CA SER A 93 11.16 -0.59 -10.73
C SER A 93 10.06 -0.67 -9.67
N LEU A 94 9.68 0.46 -9.09
CA LEU A 94 8.61 0.56 -8.10
C LEU A 94 7.46 1.38 -8.68
N SER A 95 6.25 0.90 -8.50
CA SER A 95 5.03 1.61 -8.86
C SER A 95 4.03 1.61 -7.70
N MET A 96 3.12 2.59 -7.71
CA MET A 96 2.07 2.69 -6.70
C MET A 96 0.76 2.20 -7.31
N SER A 97 0.27 1.07 -6.83
CA SER A 97 -1.07 0.57 -7.17
C SER A 97 -2.15 1.43 -6.52
N ARG A 98 -3.33 1.46 -7.12
CA ARG A 98 -4.50 2.10 -6.53
C ARG A 98 -5.23 1.18 -5.54
N GLU A 99 -4.88 -0.09 -5.51
CA GLU A 99 -5.52 -1.05 -4.63
C GLU A 99 -5.03 -0.91 -3.19
N SER A 100 -5.96 -0.83 -2.26
CA SER A 100 -5.62 -0.81 -0.83
C SER A 100 -5.10 -2.17 -0.41
N ARG A 101 -4.21 -2.15 0.57
CA ARG A 101 -3.76 -3.35 1.25
C ARG A 101 -4.93 -4.19 1.74
N LYS A 102 -4.73 -5.50 1.75
CA LYS A 102 -5.67 -6.43 2.38
C LYS A 102 -5.75 -6.14 3.88
N VAL A 103 -6.93 -6.24 4.42
CA VAL A 103 -7.13 -6.13 5.86
C VAL A 103 -6.74 -7.47 6.50
N HIS A 104 -5.88 -7.41 7.49
CA HIS A 104 -5.45 -8.57 8.26
C HIS A 104 -6.01 -8.48 9.68
N THR A 105 -6.42 -9.59 10.24
CA THR A 105 -6.84 -9.69 11.64
C THR A 105 -5.67 -10.11 12.52
N SER A 106 -5.75 -9.83 13.81
CA SER A 106 -4.72 -10.24 14.78
C SER A 106 -4.49 -11.75 14.84
N ALA A 107 -5.49 -12.55 14.42
CA ALA A 107 -5.38 -14.01 14.36
C ALA A 107 -4.47 -14.51 13.22
N GLU A 108 -4.28 -13.71 12.19
CA GLU A 108 -3.41 -14.03 11.03
C GLU A 108 -1.93 -13.68 11.30
N VAL A 109 -1.68 -12.95 12.39
CA VAL A 109 -0.31 -12.64 12.83
C VAL A 109 0.18 -13.83 13.66
N GLY A 110 1.01 -14.67 13.07
CA GLY A 110 1.59 -15.84 13.75
C GLY A 110 2.45 -15.47 14.97
N PRO A 111 2.68 -16.43 15.89
CA PRO A 111 3.42 -16.19 17.14
C PRO A 111 4.90 -15.84 16.94
N GLU A 112 5.46 -16.04 15.76
CA GLU A 112 6.87 -15.77 15.42
C GLU A 112 7.10 -14.39 14.80
N GLY A 113 6.12 -13.47 14.88
CA GLY A 113 6.26 -12.11 14.34
C GLY A 113 6.26 -12.03 12.82
N GLN A 114 6.00 -13.14 12.14
CA GLN A 114 5.76 -13.15 10.69
C GLN A 114 4.45 -12.46 10.41
N ARG A 115 4.55 -11.16 10.13
CA ARG A 115 3.37 -10.35 9.83
C ARG A 115 2.85 -10.72 8.44
N PRO A 116 1.56 -11.02 8.30
CA PRO A 116 0.97 -11.23 6.98
C PRO A 116 1.19 -9.98 6.12
N GLY A 117 1.62 -10.17 4.89
CA GLY A 117 1.94 -9.07 3.98
C GLY A 117 3.43 -8.74 3.83
N HIS A 118 4.32 -9.55 4.42
CA HIS A 118 5.73 -9.51 4.07
C HIS A 118 5.90 -10.18 2.71
N GLU A 119 6.11 -9.38 1.68
CA GLU A 119 6.35 -9.85 0.33
C GLU A 119 7.86 -9.79 0.05
N GLU A 120 8.46 -10.92 -0.23
CA GLU A 120 9.84 -11.06 -0.66
C GLU A 120 9.91 -11.42 -2.14
N TRP A 121 10.73 -10.70 -2.87
CA TRP A 121 11.04 -11.00 -4.26
C TRP A 121 12.52 -11.29 -4.40
N HIS A 122 12.83 -12.49 -4.89
CA HIS A 122 14.17 -12.93 -5.16
C HIS A 122 14.42 -12.98 -6.66
N LYS A 123 15.46 -12.27 -7.12
CA LYS A 123 15.97 -12.46 -8.46
C LYS A 123 17.04 -13.54 -8.42
N PRO A 124 16.91 -14.66 -9.18
CA PRO A 124 17.95 -15.66 -9.22
C PRO A 124 19.28 -15.02 -9.65
N LEU A 125 20.35 -15.34 -8.92
CA LEU A 125 21.70 -14.93 -9.31
C LEU A 125 21.96 -15.50 -10.72
N PRO A 126 22.53 -14.71 -11.66
CA PRO A 126 23.05 -15.27 -12.89
C PRO A 126 24.02 -16.40 -12.51
N ALA A 127 23.86 -17.56 -13.12
CA ALA A 127 24.78 -18.67 -12.91
C ALA A 127 26.20 -18.12 -13.03
N ALA A 128 27.01 -18.29 -11.99
CA ALA A 128 28.41 -17.89 -12.02
C ALA A 128 29.04 -18.58 -13.22
N GLU A 129 29.39 -17.81 -14.25
CA GLU A 129 30.28 -18.29 -15.30
C GLU A 129 31.57 -18.73 -14.61
N THR A 130 31.76 -20.01 -14.46
CA THR A 130 33.02 -20.58 -14.04
C THR A 130 34.06 -20.09 -15.05
N PRO A 131 35.10 -19.34 -14.62
CA PRO A 131 36.15 -18.97 -15.54
C PRO A 131 36.76 -20.28 -16.07
N ALA A 132 36.69 -20.45 -17.38
CA ALA A 132 37.36 -21.54 -18.04
C ALA A 132 38.85 -21.49 -17.68
N ALA A 133 39.33 -22.52 -16.98
CA ALA A 133 40.74 -22.71 -16.70
C ALA A 133 41.47 -22.86 -18.03
N SER A 134 42.34 -21.89 -18.33
CA SER A 134 43.35 -21.98 -19.37
C SER A 134 44.62 -22.51 -18.78
#